data_eea45457190d9070484625f342468e0e
#
_entry.id   eea45457190d9070484625f342468e0e
#
_cell.length_a   1.000
_cell.length_b   1.000
_cell.length_c   1.000
_cell.angle_alpha   90.00
_cell.angle_beta   90.00
_cell.angle_gamma   90.00
#
_symmetry.space_group_name_H-M   'P 1'
#
loop_
_entity.id
_entity.type
_entity.pdbx_description
1 polymer ?
#
loop_
_entity_poly.entity_id
_entity_poly.type
_entity_poly.pdbx_seq_one_letter_code
_entity_poly.pdbx_strand_id
1 'polypeptide(L)'
;IRSGRSETMLYADIRAPSARPLVWDLIVNATDGEEFTLSWDGLNERVPSNVRLLLVDPDTGETRYMRTTSGYAFSLRDGSKRLKVVVEHRTNAGLRVVGLRVEPTRGGQLIARLALTESAEVEGRLLTLTGRLVSVVLPRKLMPAGEQRFIWDGRNANGGLPKGLYLLEVRAYGERGEQVRTVTTVRWR
;
A
#
# COMPACT_ATOMS: atom_id res chain seq x y z
N ILE A 1 10.36 -18.06 -15.76
CA ILE A 1 11.05 -17.91 -14.47
C ILE A 1 12.17 -18.92 -14.46
N ARG A 2 13.41 -18.46 -14.42
CA ARG A 2 14.56 -19.36 -14.25
C ARG A 2 14.87 -19.42 -12.76
N SER A 3 14.60 -20.53 -12.12
CA SER A 3 15.24 -20.86 -10.85
C SER A 3 16.51 -21.66 -11.19
N GLY A 4 17.60 -21.35 -10.52
CA GLY A 4 18.92 -21.89 -10.90
C GLY A 4 19.10 -23.37 -10.66
N ARG A 5 18.28 -24.24 -11.23
CA ARG A 5 18.49 -25.69 -11.51
C ARG A 5 17.22 -26.47 -11.90
N SER A 6 16.07 -25.81 -12.06
CA SER A 6 14.87 -26.49 -12.53
C SER A 6 14.10 -25.58 -13.47
N GLU A 7 13.96 -25.99 -14.74
CA GLU A 7 13.03 -25.33 -15.67
C GLU A 7 11.63 -25.85 -15.34
N THR A 8 10.80 -24.95 -14.76
CA THR A 8 9.38 -25.23 -14.62
C THR A 8 8.66 -24.63 -15.82
N MET A 9 7.99 -25.44 -16.61
CA MET A 9 7.11 -24.98 -17.69
C MET A 9 5.97 -24.16 -17.06
N LEU A 10 5.90 -22.87 -17.41
CA LEU A 10 4.76 -22.02 -17.07
C LEU A 10 3.72 -22.20 -18.18
N TYR A 11 2.58 -22.72 -17.82
CA TYR A 11 1.39 -22.66 -18.67
C TYR A 11 0.86 -21.23 -18.68
N ALA A 12 0.52 -20.70 -19.84
CA ALA A 12 -0.18 -19.45 -19.95
C ALA A 12 -1.60 -19.61 -19.38
N ASP A 13 -1.92 -18.89 -18.31
CA ASP A 13 -3.29 -18.80 -17.81
C ASP A 13 -3.93 -17.54 -18.39
N ILE A 14 -4.78 -17.73 -19.39
CA ILE A 14 -5.48 -16.64 -20.10
C ILE A 14 -6.90 -16.58 -19.56
N ARG A 15 -7.23 -15.45 -18.91
CA ARG A 15 -8.57 -15.18 -18.38
C ARG A 15 -9.22 -14.02 -19.09
N ALA A 16 -10.53 -14.10 -19.26
CA ALA A 16 -11.32 -12.99 -19.81
C ALA A 16 -11.20 -11.74 -18.92
N PRO A 17 -11.21 -10.53 -19.49
CA PRO A 17 -11.28 -9.31 -18.71
C PRO A 17 -12.46 -9.32 -17.72
N SER A 18 -12.23 -8.91 -16.48
CA SER A 18 -13.22 -8.90 -15.41
C SER A 18 -13.25 -7.55 -14.72
N ALA A 19 -14.43 -7.10 -14.31
CA ALA A 19 -14.56 -5.93 -13.44
C ALA A 19 -14.07 -6.20 -12.01
N ARG A 20 -13.91 -7.47 -11.62
CA ARG A 20 -13.33 -7.87 -10.35
C ARG A 20 -11.83 -8.13 -10.52
N PRO A 21 -11.03 -7.93 -9.47
CA PRO A 21 -9.62 -8.30 -9.51
C PRO A 21 -9.43 -9.77 -9.92
N LEU A 22 -8.49 -10.01 -10.82
CA LEU A 22 -8.06 -11.35 -11.17
C LEU A 22 -6.86 -11.70 -10.28
N VAL A 23 -6.87 -12.92 -9.73
CA VAL A 23 -5.82 -13.37 -8.80
C VAL A 23 -5.21 -14.66 -9.33
N TRP A 24 -3.89 -14.71 -9.40
CA TRP A 24 -3.12 -15.90 -9.68
C TRP A 24 -2.28 -16.29 -8.47
N ASP A 25 -2.32 -17.54 -8.08
CA ASP A 25 -1.40 -18.09 -7.10
C ASP A 25 -0.08 -18.45 -7.79
N LEU A 26 1.02 -17.98 -7.22
CA LEU A 26 2.38 -18.34 -7.60
C LEU A 26 2.98 -19.18 -6.48
N ILE A 27 3.30 -20.43 -6.78
CA ILE A 27 3.89 -21.36 -5.82
C ILE A 27 5.35 -21.56 -6.20
N VAL A 28 6.25 -21.27 -5.27
CA VAL A 28 7.68 -21.51 -5.40
C VAL A 28 8.05 -22.66 -4.49
N ASN A 29 8.62 -23.74 -5.06
CA ASN A 29 9.10 -24.88 -4.32
C ASN A 29 10.62 -24.97 -4.49
N ALA A 30 11.34 -25.07 -3.38
CA ALA A 30 12.79 -25.26 -3.36
C ALA A 30 13.24 -25.81 -2.00
N THR A 31 14.52 -26.02 -1.83
CA THR A 31 15.10 -26.46 -0.55
C THR A 31 15.02 -25.35 0.48
N ASP A 32 14.68 -25.69 1.73
CA ASP A 32 14.58 -24.75 2.83
C ASP A 32 15.91 -24.05 3.18
N GLY A 33 15.79 -22.86 3.77
CA GLY A 33 16.91 -22.13 4.36
C GLY A 33 17.67 -21.23 3.38
N GLU A 34 17.29 -21.19 2.12
CA GLU A 34 17.86 -20.25 1.15
C GLU A 34 17.01 -18.99 1.01
N GLU A 35 17.67 -17.87 0.71
CA GLU A 35 17.02 -16.63 0.33
C GLU A 35 16.79 -16.62 -1.17
N PHE A 36 15.56 -16.36 -1.59
CA PHE A 36 15.16 -16.31 -2.98
C PHE A 36 14.73 -14.90 -3.35
N THR A 37 15.00 -14.56 -4.61
CA THR A 37 14.49 -13.32 -5.19
C THR A 37 13.63 -13.63 -6.40
N LEU A 38 12.34 -13.32 -6.33
CA LEU A 38 11.48 -13.27 -7.48
C LEU A 38 11.70 -11.95 -8.19
N SER A 39 12.07 -11.98 -9.48
CA SER A 39 12.29 -10.78 -10.30
C SER A 39 11.37 -10.75 -11.52
N TRP A 40 11.06 -9.54 -11.98
CA TRP A 40 10.26 -9.29 -13.18
C TRP A 40 10.76 -8.04 -13.88
N ASP A 41 10.53 -7.99 -15.20
CA ASP A 41 10.92 -6.89 -16.06
C ASP A 41 9.86 -6.61 -17.15
N GLY A 42 10.03 -5.52 -17.89
CA GLY A 42 9.25 -5.20 -19.08
C GLY A 42 7.76 -4.94 -18.84
N LEU A 43 7.30 -4.80 -17.57
CA LEU A 43 5.88 -4.62 -17.27
C LEU A 43 5.34 -3.26 -17.75
N ASN A 44 6.19 -2.23 -17.78
CA ASN A 44 5.78 -0.90 -18.24
C ASN A 44 5.49 -0.86 -19.74
N GLU A 45 6.14 -1.72 -20.51
CA GLU A 45 5.99 -1.80 -21.96
C GLU A 45 4.88 -2.76 -22.39
N ARG A 46 4.69 -3.84 -21.62
CA ARG A 46 3.83 -4.97 -22.00
C ARG A 46 2.45 -4.93 -21.37
N VAL A 47 2.29 -4.23 -20.26
CA VAL A 47 1.00 -4.15 -19.54
C VAL A 47 0.34 -2.81 -19.77
N PRO A 48 -0.93 -2.75 -20.19
CA PRO A 48 -1.67 -1.51 -20.41
C PRO A 48 -1.67 -0.61 -19.17
N SER A 49 -1.60 0.71 -19.37
CA SER A 49 -1.52 1.69 -18.27
C SER A 49 -2.73 1.69 -17.32
N ASN A 50 -3.87 1.21 -17.79
CA ASN A 50 -5.10 1.06 -17.01
C ASN A 50 -5.16 -0.25 -16.22
N VAL A 51 -4.09 -1.03 -16.20
CA VAL A 51 -3.98 -2.29 -15.43
C VAL A 51 -2.96 -2.10 -14.32
N ARG A 52 -3.32 -2.45 -13.11
CA ARG A 52 -2.45 -2.51 -11.93
C ARG A 52 -2.06 -3.95 -11.65
N LEU A 53 -0.79 -4.17 -11.39
CA LEU A 53 -0.24 -5.45 -10.98
C LEU A 53 0.32 -5.33 -9.56
N LEU A 54 -0.15 -6.20 -8.67
CA LEU A 54 0.31 -6.29 -7.29
C LEU A 54 0.86 -7.69 -7.05
N LEU A 55 2.03 -7.77 -6.45
CA LEU A 55 2.51 -8.99 -5.80
C LEU A 55 2.13 -8.92 -4.33
N VAL A 56 1.46 -9.94 -3.84
CA VAL A 56 1.01 -10.05 -2.45
C VAL A 56 1.64 -11.28 -1.82
N ASP A 57 2.27 -11.10 -0.69
CA ASP A 57 2.72 -12.18 0.19
C ASP A 57 1.66 -12.38 1.29
N PRO A 58 0.87 -13.46 1.25
CA PRO A 58 -0.19 -13.68 2.23
C PRO A 58 0.33 -14.00 3.64
N ASP A 59 1.58 -14.49 3.77
CA ASP A 59 2.15 -14.86 5.08
C ASP A 59 2.61 -13.63 5.86
N THR A 60 3.17 -12.63 5.15
CA THR A 60 3.65 -11.38 5.76
C THR A 60 2.65 -10.25 5.65
N GLY A 61 1.66 -10.36 4.77
CA GLY A 61 0.74 -9.29 4.40
C GLY A 61 1.39 -8.21 3.51
N GLU A 62 2.64 -8.42 3.08
CA GLU A 62 3.36 -7.47 2.26
C GLU A 62 2.79 -7.42 0.85
N THR A 63 2.69 -6.20 0.31
CA THR A 63 2.21 -5.95 -1.05
C THR A 63 3.17 -5.03 -1.79
N ARG A 64 3.51 -5.40 -3.03
CA ARG A 64 4.40 -4.64 -3.91
C ARG A 64 3.70 -4.26 -5.21
N TYR A 65 3.87 -3.00 -5.61
CA TYR A 65 3.51 -2.59 -6.97
C TYR A 65 4.56 -3.11 -7.96
N MET A 66 4.16 -4.02 -8.84
CA MET A 66 5.11 -4.65 -9.77
C MET A 66 5.64 -3.70 -10.84
N ARG A 67 4.99 -2.55 -11.08
CA ARG A 67 5.49 -1.54 -12.03
C ARG A 67 6.61 -0.67 -11.45
N THR A 68 6.62 -0.46 -10.14
CA THR A 68 7.59 0.43 -9.45
C THR A 68 8.68 -0.33 -8.73
N THR A 69 8.57 -1.65 -8.70
CA THR A 69 9.58 -2.56 -8.16
C THR A 69 9.95 -3.59 -9.21
N SER A 70 11.15 -4.14 -9.14
CA SER A 70 11.66 -5.16 -10.07
C SER A 70 11.88 -6.52 -9.42
N GLY A 71 11.62 -6.64 -8.10
CA GLY A 71 11.84 -7.90 -7.41
C GLY A 71 11.27 -7.91 -6.00
N TYR A 72 11.20 -9.13 -5.45
CA TYR A 72 10.78 -9.43 -4.09
C TYR A 72 11.65 -10.55 -3.53
N ALA A 73 12.35 -10.25 -2.43
CA ALA A 73 13.17 -11.22 -1.72
C ALA A 73 12.34 -11.90 -0.61
N PHE A 74 12.50 -13.21 -0.45
CA PHE A 74 11.82 -13.99 0.58
C PHE A 74 12.61 -15.26 0.91
N SER A 75 12.35 -15.82 2.09
CA SER A 75 12.88 -17.13 2.49
C SER A 75 11.77 -18.16 2.42
N LEU A 76 12.13 -19.39 2.08
CA LEU A 76 11.21 -20.53 2.11
C LEU A 76 11.12 -21.09 3.54
N ARG A 77 9.92 -21.48 3.91
CA ARG A 77 9.64 -22.33 5.06
C ARG A 77 8.90 -23.57 4.57
N ASP A 78 9.30 -24.73 5.08
CA ASP A 78 8.70 -26.01 4.69
C ASP A 78 8.78 -26.32 3.18
N GLY A 79 9.86 -25.87 2.52
CA GLY A 79 10.12 -26.14 1.10
C GLY A 79 9.21 -25.45 0.12
N SER A 80 8.30 -24.58 0.56
CA SER A 80 7.31 -23.95 -0.30
C SER A 80 7.00 -22.51 0.13
N LYS A 81 6.72 -21.64 -0.85
CA LYS A 81 6.20 -20.28 -0.66
C LYS A 81 5.06 -20.02 -1.60
N ARG A 82 3.95 -19.51 -1.07
CA ARG A 82 2.82 -19.06 -1.88
C ARG A 82 2.82 -17.54 -1.93
N LEU A 83 2.79 -17.01 -3.14
CA LEU A 83 2.61 -15.60 -3.44
C LEU A 83 1.36 -15.43 -4.31
N LYS A 84 0.80 -14.24 -4.38
CA LYS A 84 -0.33 -13.93 -5.26
C LYS A 84 0.02 -12.79 -6.19
N VAL A 85 -0.30 -12.94 -7.47
CA VAL A 85 -0.32 -11.83 -8.42
C VAL A 85 -1.76 -11.39 -8.60
N VAL A 86 -2.04 -10.15 -8.23
CA VAL A 86 -3.37 -9.54 -8.32
C VAL A 86 -3.36 -8.54 -9.46
N VAL A 87 -4.31 -8.69 -10.38
CA VAL A 87 -4.50 -7.81 -11.53
C VAL A 87 -5.80 -7.06 -11.37
N GLU A 88 -5.72 -5.74 -11.31
CA GLU A 88 -6.86 -4.85 -11.15
C GLU A 88 -6.97 -3.91 -12.35
N HIS A 89 -8.19 -3.72 -12.85
CA HIS A 89 -8.47 -2.65 -13.80
C HIS A 89 -8.67 -1.33 -13.05
N ARG A 90 -7.98 -0.29 -13.51
CA ARG A 90 -8.12 1.05 -12.96
C ARG A 90 -9.34 1.75 -13.55
N THR A 91 -10.03 2.47 -12.70
CA THR A 91 -10.97 3.49 -13.17
C THR A 91 -10.17 4.73 -13.57
N ASN A 92 -10.54 5.38 -14.67
CA ASN A 92 -9.86 6.58 -15.19
C ASN A 92 -10.00 7.83 -14.29
N ALA A 93 -10.51 7.68 -13.08
CA ALA A 93 -10.84 8.80 -12.19
C ALA A 93 -9.62 9.50 -11.57
N GLY A 94 -8.42 8.93 -11.68
CA GLY A 94 -7.20 9.41 -11.01
C GLY A 94 -7.25 9.25 -9.48
N LEU A 95 -6.06 9.28 -8.86
CA LEU A 95 -5.95 9.22 -7.41
C LEU A 95 -6.57 10.44 -6.75
N ARG A 96 -7.47 10.24 -5.80
CA ARG A 96 -8.05 11.28 -4.94
C ARG A 96 -8.19 10.77 -3.52
N VAL A 97 -8.03 11.69 -2.57
CA VAL A 97 -8.41 11.50 -1.17
C VAL A 97 -9.71 12.25 -0.95
N VAL A 98 -10.76 11.55 -0.60
CA VAL A 98 -12.12 12.10 -0.46
C VAL A 98 -12.58 11.94 0.98
N GLY A 99 -13.31 12.93 1.50
CA GLY A 99 -14.03 12.82 2.75
C GLY A 99 -13.14 12.68 3.99
N LEU A 100 -11.92 13.26 3.99
CA LEU A 100 -11.05 13.25 5.16
C LEU A 100 -11.74 13.87 6.36
N ARG A 101 -12.00 13.05 7.38
CA ARG A 101 -12.59 13.43 8.67
C ARG A 101 -11.72 12.95 9.80
N VAL A 102 -11.65 13.73 10.85
CA VAL A 102 -10.80 13.46 12.01
C VAL A 102 -11.57 13.71 13.28
N GLU A 103 -11.53 12.74 14.16
CA GLU A 103 -12.22 12.78 15.45
C GLU A 103 -11.25 12.42 16.58
N PRO A 104 -10.90 13.38 17.46
CA PRO A 104 -10.20 13.04 18.68
C PRO A 104 -11.15 12.31 19.64
N THR A 105 -10.68 11.24 20.24
CA THR A 105 -11.46 10.47 21.21
C THR A 105 -11.22 10.97 22.62
N ARG A 106 -12.12 10.63 23.56
CA ARG A 106 -11.95 10.92 24.98
C ARG A 106 -10.74 10.21 25.59
N GLY A 107 -10.27 9.11 24.97
CA GLY A 107 -9.09 8.36 25.40
C GLY A 107 -7.76 8.93 24.89
N GLY A 108 -7.75 10.14 24.30
CA GLY A 108 -6.52 10.75 23.79
C GLY A 108 -6.00 10.12 22.48
N GLN A 109 -6.87 9.49 21.71
CA GLN A 109 -6.55 8.97 20.39
C GLN A 109 -7.14 9.86 19.30
N LEU A 110 -6.58 9.79 18.11
CA LEU A 110 -7.09 10.44 16.92
C LEU A 110 -7.53 9.35 15.93
N ILE A 111 -8.79 9.41 15.51
CA ILE A 111 -9.33 8.54 14.48
C ILE A 111 -9.48 9.36 13.21
N ALA A 112 -8.80 8.95 12.14
CA ALA A 112 -8.96 9.52 10.81
C ALA A 112 -9.68 8.55 9.89
N ARG A 113 -10.63 9.07 9.11
CA ARG A 113 -11.36 8.34 8.05
C ARG A 113 -11.24 9.11 6.76
N LEU A 114 -11.06 8.38 5.68
CA LEU A 114 -10.96 8.93 4.33
C LEU A 114 -11.38 7.87 3.32
N ALA A 115 -11.64 8.25 2.10
CA ALA A 115 -11.80 7.32 1.00
C ALA A 115 -10.74 7.60 -0.07
N LEU A 116 -10.20 6.54 -0.66
CA LEU A 116 -9.27 6.59 -1.78
C LEU A 116 -9.99 6.14 -3.05
N THR A 117 -9.84 6.87 -4.14
CA THR A 117 -10.38 6.46 -5.43
C THR A 117 -9.59 5.32 -6.07
N GLU A 118 -8.30 5.21 -5.72
CA GLU A 118 -7.39 4.14 -6.14
C GLU A 118 -6.51 3.74 -4.94
N SER A 119 -5.94 2.53 -4.96
CA SER A 119 -4.94 2.15 -3.95
C SER A 119 -3.73 3.06 -4.05
N ALA A 120 -3.21 3.48 -2.90
CA ALA A 120 -2.10 4.39 -2.83
C ALA A 120 -1.28 4.15 -1.56
N GLU A 121 -0.02 4.54 -1.57
CA GLU A 121 0.74 4.67 -0.34
C GLU A 121 0.31 5.96 0.37
N VAL A 122 -0.14 5.85 1.60
CA VAL A 122 -0.68 6.96 2.38
C VAL A 122 0.21 7.26 3.57
N GLU A 123 0.51 8.54 3.75
CA GLU A 123 1.22 9.09 4.92
C GLU A 123 0.31 10.12 5.61
N GLY A 124 0.23 10.06 6.93
CA GLY A 124 -0.47 11.04 7.76
C GLY A 124 0.50 11.83 8.64
N ARG A 125 0.43 13.15 8.58
CA ARG A 125 1.31 14.08 9.31
C ARG A 125 0.48 15.06 10.11
N LEU A 126 0.80 15.23 11.38
CA LEU A 126 0.22 16.27 12.21
C LEU A 126 1.13 17.49 12.19
N LEU A 127 0.57 18.64 11.88
CA LEU A 127 1.29 19.90 11.74
C LEU A 127 0.71 20.96 12.68
N THR A 128 1.53 21.93 13.07
CA THR A 128 1.03 23.18 13.64
C THR A 128 0.24 23.97 12.59
N LEU A 129 -0.52 24.99 12.98
CA LEU A 129 -1.20 25.90 12.05
C LEU A 129 -0.22 26.63 11.11
N THR A 130 1.04 26.77 11.51
CA THR A 130 2.12 27.35 10.67
C THR A 130 2.79 26.34 9.76
N GLY A 131 2.32 25.08 9.74
CA GLY A 131 2.84 24.03 8.85
C GLY A 131 4.05 23.26 9.38
N ARG A 132 4.53 23.52 10.59
CA ARG A 132 5.64 22.78 11.19
C ARG A 132 5.17 21.38 11.61
N LEU A 133 5.96 20.36 11.27
CA LEU A 133 5.70 18.98 11.65
C LEU A 133 5.73 18.79 13.17
N VAL A 134 4.69 18.20 13.71
CA VAL A 134 4.55 17.82 15.12
C VAL A 134 4.76 16.33 15.30
N SER A 135 4.14 15.51 14.45
CA SER A 135 4.25 14.04 14.50
C SER A 135 3.87 13.40 13.16
N VAL A 136 4.44 12.24 12.88
CA VAL A 136 3.92 11.34 11.84
C VAL A 136 2.90 10.44 12.52
N VAL A 137 1.63 10.62 12.17
CA VAL A 137 0.49 9.90 12.78
C VAL A 137 0.14 8.63 12.02
N LEU A 138 0.57 8.54 10.77
CA LEU A 138 0.51 7.35 9.94
C LEU A 138 1.82 7.29 9.14
N PRO A 139 2.74 6.37 9.45
CA PRO A 139 3.88 6.08 8.59
C PRO A 139 3.40 5.65 7.21
N ARG A 140 4.17 5.95 6.17
CA ARG A 140 3.85 5.64 4.79
C ARG A 140 3.49 4.16 4.65
N LYS A 141 2.25 3.90 4.23
CA LYS A 141 1.66 2.56 4.15
C LYS A 141 0.77 2.45 2.93
N LEU A 142 0.84 1.32 2.24
CA LEU A 142 -0.09 1.00 1.16
C LEU A 142 -1.50 0.77 1.73
N MET A 143 -2.48 1.49 1.17
CA MET A 143 -3.90 1.36 1.48
C MET A 143 -4.69 1.08 0.20
N PRO A 144 -5.65 0.15 0.21
CA PRO A 144 -6.49 -0.14 -0.95
C PRO A 144 -7.45 1.02 -1.26
N ALA A 145 -8.05 1.00 -2.46
CA ALA A 145 -9.16 1.88 -2.80
C ALA A 145 -10.35 1.66 -1.88
N GLY A 146 -11.22 2.68 -1.74
CA GLY A 146 -12.40 2.67 -0.90
C GLY A 146 -12.18 3.34 0.45
N GLU A 147 -13.08 3.08 1.40
CA GLU A 147 -13.02 3.66 2.74
C GLU A 147 -11.87 3.11 3.55
N GLN A 148 -11.12 4.02 4.16
CA GLN A 148 -9.95 3.73 4.95
C GLN A 148 -10.05 4.40 6.32
N ARG A 149 -9.42 3.77 7.31
CA ARG A 149 -9.36 4.28 8.68
C ARG A 149 -7.97 4.03 9.25
N PHE A 150 -7.45 5.02 9.96
CA PHE A 150 -6.29 4.82 10.82
C PHE A 150 -6.49 5.49 12.18
N ILE A 151 -5.75 5.00 13.16
CA ILE A 151 -5.81 5.46 14.55
C ILE A 151 -4.38 5.82 14.96
N TRP A 152 -4.26 6.97 15.62
CA TRP A 152 -3.02 7.40 16.26
C TRP A 152 -3.27 7.58 17.77
N ASP A 153 -2.33 7.18 18.60
CA ASP A 153 -2.47 7.11 20.05
C ASP A 153 -2.31 8.47 20.78
N GLY A 154 -2.10 9.57 20.03
CA GLY A 154 -1.93 10.89 20.59
C GLY A 154 -0.55 11.20 21.15
N ARG A 155 0.43 10.28 20.97
CA ARG A 155 1.78 10.46 21.48
C ARG A 155 2.72 10.93 20.38
N ASN A 156 3.63 11.81 20.72
CA ASN A 156 4.76 12.20 19.90
C ASN A 156 6.08 11.85 20.61
N ALA A 157 7.21 12.12 19.99
CA ALA A 157 8.53 11.85 20.59
C ALA A 157 8.76 12.56 21.94
N ASN A 158 8.02 13.60 22.25
CA ASN A 158 8.14 14.41 23.47
C ASN A 158 7.02 14.11 24.50
N GLY A 159 6.25 13.03 24.30
CA GLY A 159 5.12 12.65 25.16
C GLY A 159 3.75 12.97 24.57
N GLY A 160 2.81 13.42 25.39
CA GLY A 160 1.45 13.74 24.93
C GLY A 160 1.39 15.03 24.10
N LEU A 161 0.41 15.10 23.19
CA LEU A 161 0.17 16.27 22.38
C LEU A 161 -0.47 17.38 23.24
N PRO A 162 0.05 18.62 23.26
CA PRO A 162 -0.59 19.75 23.94
C PRO A 162 -1.98 20.05 23.37
N LYS A 163 -2.89 20.53 24.22
CA LYS A 163 -4.22 20.99 23.77
C LYS A 163 -4.08 22.13 22.79
N GLY A 164 -4.85 22.11 21.71
CA GLY A 164 -4.75 23.15 20.70
C GLY A 164 -5.38 22.78 19.35
N LEU A 165 -5.16 23.65 18.38
CA LEU A 165 -5.53 23.44 16.99
C LEU A 165 -4.30 22.97 16.20
N TYR A 166 -4.52 21.95 15.40
CA TYR A 166 -3.51 21.33 14.53
C TYR A 166 -4.08 21.11 13.14
N LEU A 167 -3.22 20.83 12.19
CA LEU A 167 -3.59 20.37 10.85
C LEU A 167 -3.21 18.91 10.72
N LEU A 168 -4.14 18.07 10.31
CA LEU A 168 -3.82 16.75 9.79
C LEU A 168 -3.65 16.87 8.29
N GLU A 169 -2.45 16.61 7.82
CA GLU A 169 -2.11 16.46 6.41
C GLU A 169 -2.08 14.97 6.08
N VAL A 170 -2.81 14.59 5.03
CA VAL A 170 -2.73 13.26 4.43
C VAL A 170 -2.16 13.42 3.03
N ARG A 171 -1.10 12.67 2.74
CA ARG A 171 -0.49 12.55 1.42
C ARG A 171 -0.73 11.15 0.89
N ALA A 172 -1.21 11.05 -0.33
CA ALA A 172 -1.38 9.79 -1.02
C ALA A 172 -0.51 9.79 -2.28
N TYR A 173 0.23 8.71 -2.47
CA TYR A 173 1.17 8.54 -3.58
C TYR A 173 0.68 7.38 -4.43
N GLY A 174 0.34 7.67 -5.66
CA GLY A 174 -0.11 6.69 -6.64
C GLY A 174 1.03 5.97 -7.31
N GLU A 175 0.71 4.86 -7.93
CA GLU A 175 1.69 3.99 -8.62
C GLU A 175 2.36 4.69 -9.82
N ARG A 176 1.71 5.67 -10.43
CA ARG A 176 2.25 6.43 -11.57
C ARG A 176 3.03 7.67 -11.15
N GLY A 177 3.32 7.82 -9.84
CA GLY A 177 3.99 9.00 -9.30
C GLY A 177 3.05 10.16 -9.01
N GLU A 178 1.73 9.99 -9.14
CA GLU A 178 0.75 11.00 -8.71
C GLU A 178 0.89 11.22 -7.21
N GLN A 179 0.82 12.45 -6.80
CA GLN A 179 0.76 12.85 -5.40
C GLN A 179 -0.48 13.69 -5.15
N VAL A 180 -1.27 13.29 -4.18
CA VAL A 180 -2.43 14.04 -3.70
C VAL A 180 -2.22 14.40 -2.25
N ARG A 181 -2.52 15.66 -1.93
CA ARG A 181 -2.41 16.21 -0.59
C ARG A 181 -3.77 16.72 -0.14
N THR A 182 -4.20 16.30 1.04
CA THR A 182 -5.43 16.78 1.67
C THR A 182 -5.13 17.18 3.11
N VAL A 183 -5.72 18.29 3.56
CA VAL A 183 -5.49 18.84 4.90
C VAL A 183 -6.83 19.08 5.57
N THR A 184 -6.93 18.77 6.85
CA THR A 184 -8.08 19.10 7.69
C THR A 184 -7.63 19.59 9.06
N THR A 185 -8.48 20.39 9.73
CA THR A 185 -8.19 20.91 11.07
C THR A 185 -8.57 19.89 12.13
N VAL A 186 -7.72 19.77 13.15
CA VAL A 186 -7.91 18.91 14.32
C VAL A 186 -7.88 19.75 15.56
N ARG A 187 -8.94 19.70 16.38
CA ARG A 187 -8.95 20.30 17.72
C ARG A 187 -8.60 19.22 18.73
N TRP A 188 -7.40 19.32 19.32
CA TRP A 188 -6.96 18.45 20.40
C TRP A 188 -7.38 19.03 21.75
N ARG A 189 -7.99 18.20 22.61
CA ARG A 189 -8.57 18.65 23.89
C ARG A 189 -7.86 18.05 25.09
#